data_87207a957199a96b5f14cdecdba95aaf
#
_entry.id   87207a957199a96b5f14cdecdba95aaf
#
_cell.length_a   1.000
_cell.length_b   1.000
_cell.length_c   1.000
_cell.angle_alpha   90.00
_cell.angle_beta   90.00
_cell.angle_gamma   90.00
#
_symmetry.space_group_name_H-M   'P 1'
#
loop_
_entity.id
_entity.type
_entity.pdbx_description
1 polymer ?
#
loop_
_entity_poly.entity_id
_entity_poly.type
_entity_poly.pdbx_seq_one_letter_code
_entity_poly.pdbx_strand_id
1 'polypeptide(L)'
;SPFASFESADSGNNNLSEVVSEFGEEEFKAAVEKVKQYIFDGDIMQVVLSQRMTKSFESNPLSLYRTLRSLNPSPYMFFYHMGDHYVVGASPEILVTLVGEKVTVRPIAGTRPRGKDEAEDAQFEKDLLADPKEIAEHVQLMDLGRNDVGRVAKTGTVNVTDSMIIEKYSHVMHIVSNVEGTIKNKLSAIDVLKASFPAGTVSGAPKVRAMEIINELENTKRGVYSGAVGYLGFDGDMNVAIAIRTAVIKDNVLYVQAGAGIVSDSLPKNEWVETQNKAKAILRSAELAQ
;
A
#
# COMPACT_ATOMS: atom_id res chain seq x y z
N SER A 1 3.64 10.07 35.70
CA SER A 1 2.60 9.69 34.75
C SER A 1 3.20 9.60 33.35
N PRO A 2 3.03 8.53 32.57
CA PRO A 2 3.62 8.40 31.24
C PRO A 2 2.83 9.13 30.14
N PHE A 3 1.84 9.91 30.47
CA PHE A 3 1.05 10.69 29.51
C PHE A 3 1.24 12.18 29.81
N ALA A 4 2.23 12.78 29.14
CA ALA A 4 2.26 14.23 29.07
C ALA A 4 1.03 14.69 28.27
N SER A 5 0.23 15.57 28.87
CA SER A 5 -0.90 16.23 28.23
C SER A 5 -0.43 16.92 26.94
N PHE A 6 -1.19 16.77 25.85
CA PHE A 6 -1.03 17.60 24.68
C PHE A 6 -1.41 19.03 25.07
N GLU A 7 -0.44 19.91 25.26
CA GLU A 7 -0.70 21.34 25.21
C GLU A 7 -1.07 21.70 23.78
N SER A 8 -2.23 22.33 23.62
CA SER A 8 -2.67 22.91 22.36
C SER A 8 -1.63 23.94 21.94
N ALA A 9 -0.89 23.64 20.87
CA ALA A 9 0.03 24.60 20.27
C ALA A 9 -0.79 25.82 19.82
N ASP A 10 -0.44 26.95 20.39
CA ASP A 10 -0.93 28.28 20.06
C ASP A 10 -0.73 28.55 18.56
N SER A 11 -1.70 29.15 17.91
CA SER A 11 -1.74 29.47 16.48
C SER A 11 -0.72 30.58 16.14
N GLY A 12 0.55 30.28 16.24
CA GLY A 12 1.66 31.08 15.73
C GLY A 12 1.88 30.78 14.25
N ASN A 13 1.87 31.83 13.47
CA ASN A 13 2.15 32.00 12.05
C ASN A 13 3.07 30.91 11.44
N ASN A 14 2.52 29.75 11.12
CA ASN A 14 3.24 28.65 10.49
C ASN A 14 3.23 28.89 8.98
N ASN A 15 4.38 29.26 8.42
CA ASN A 15 4.73 28.98 7.05
C ASN A 15 4.69 27.43 6.86
N LEU A 16 3.51 26.89 6.62
CA LEU A 16 3.33 25.48 6.25
C LEU A 16 4.11 25.29 4.95
N SER A 17 5.26 24.61 5.02
CA SER A 17 6.05 24.31 3.84
C SER A 17 5.16 23.60 2.83
N GLU A 18 5.14 24.11 1.61
CA GLU A 18 4.34 23.59 0.52
C GLU A 18 4.74 22.13 0.23
N VAL A 19 3.75 21.27 -0.02
CA VAL A 19 3.98 19.90 -0.48
C VAL A 19 4.34 19.95 -1.95
N VAL A 20 5.50 19.46 -2.33
CA VAL A 20 5.99 19.45 -3.70
C VAL A 20 5.92 18.03 -4.26
N SER A 21 5.26 17.85 -5.41
CA SER A 21 5.35 16.61 -6.18
C SER A 21 6.60 16.62 -7.04
N GLU A 22 7.40 15.57 -6.96
CA GLU A 22 8.58 15.42 -7.82
C GLU A 22 8.22 15.00 -9.26
N PHE A 23 7.00 14.48 -9.49
CA PHE A 23 6.58 14.04 -10.82
C PHE A 23 5.94 15.19 -11.63
N GLY A 24 5.13 16.02 -10.97
CA GLY A 24 4.31 17.01 -11.64
C GLY A 24 2.98 16.44 -12.16
N GLU A 25 1.93 17.26 -12.09
CA GLU A 25 0.57 16.79 -12.42
C GLU A 25 0.42 16.41 -13.90
N GLU A 26 0.87 17.28 -14.79
CA GLU A 26 0.70 17.06 -16.25
C GLU A 26 1.57 15.91 -16.76
N GLU A 27 2.78 15.76 -16.22
CA GLU A 27 3.66 14.64 -16.58
C GLU A 27 3.09 13.31 -16.07
N PHE A 28 2.53 13.28 -14.85
CA PHE A 28 1.86 12.09 -14.33
C PHE A 28 0.65 11.70 -15.18
N LYS A 29 -0.19 12.68 -15.55
CA LYS A 29 -1.34 12.45 -16.43
C LYS A 29 -0.93 11.91 -17.81
N ALA A 30 0.14 12.44 -18.37
CA ALA A 30 0.70 11.94 -19.63
C ALA A 30 1.23 10.50 -19.51
N ALA A 31 1.86 10.18 -18.36
CA ALA A 31 2.29 8.81 -18.07
C ALA A 31 1.10 7.84 -17.93
N VAL A 32 -0.01 8.27 -17.32
CA VAL A 32 -1.25 7.48 -17.26
C VAL A 32 -1.77 7.18 -18.67
N GLU A 33 -1.82 8.15 -19.56
CA GLU A 33 -2.26 7.91 -20.94
C GLU A 33 -1.32 6.94 -21.69
N LYS A 34 -0.01 7.02 -21.43
CA LYS A 34 0.95 6.08 -22.02
C LYS A 34 0.75 4.65 -21.51
N VAL A 35 0.43 4.49 -20.23
CA VAL A 35 0.06 3.19 -19.65
C VAL A 35 -1.19 2.63 -20.32
N LYS A 36 -2.23 3.46 -20.52
CA LYS A 36 -3.46 3.03 -21.22
C LYS A 36 -3.16 2.54 -22.64
N GLN A 37 -2.17 3.13 -23.30
CA GLN A 37 -1.72 2.63 -24.60
C GLN A 37 -1.09 1.24 -24.49
N TYR A 38 -0.21 1.00 -23.50
CA TYR A 38 0.34 -0.34 -23.24
C TYR A 38 -0.73 -1.39 -22.92
N ILE A 39 -1.80 -0.98 -22.22
CA ILE A 39 -2.95 -1.87 -21.97
C ILE A 39 -3.69 -2.18 -23.27
N PHE A 40 -3.93 -1.16 -24.10
CA PHE A 40 -4.60 -1.33 -25.39
C PHE A 40 -3.79 -2.22 -26.34
N ASP A 41 -2.47 -2.09 -26.34
CA ASP A 41 -1.54 -2.91 -27.14
C ASP A 41 -1.40 -4.36 -26.61
N GLY A 42 -1.96 -4.65 -25.44
CA GLY A 42 -1.96 -5.99 -24.83
C GLY A 42 -0.69 -6.33 -24.05
N ASP A 43 0.16 -5.36 -23.76
CA ASP A 43 1.41 -5.54 -22.99
C ASP A 43 1.14 -5.88 -21.53
N ILE A 44 0.14 -5.22 -20.94
CA ILE A 44 -0.24 -5.34 -19.52
C ILE A 44 -1.76 -5.28 -19.37
N MET A 45 -2.24 -5.76 -18.24
CA MET A 45 -3.65 -5.60 -17.81
C MET A 45 -3.81 -4.43 -16.86
N GLN A 46 -2.83 -4.22 -15.98
CA GLN A 46 -2.79 -3.17 -14.96
C GLN A 46 -1.35 -2.84 -14.60
N VAL A 47 -1.07 -1.57 -14.29
CA VAL A 47 0.17 -1.17 -13.64
C VAL A 47 -0.10 -0.08 -12.59
N VAL A 48 0.64 -0.10 -11.50
CA VAL A 48 0.56 0.95 -10.47
C VAL A 48 1.63 1.99 -10.74
N LEU A 49 1.21 3.19 -11.16
CA LEU A 49 2.08 4.35 -11.23
C LEU A 49 2.08 5.13 -9.92
N SER A 50 3.24 5.58 -9.49
CA SER A 50 3.38 6.34 -8.25
C SER A 50 4.07 7.68 -8.46
N GLN A 51 3.79 8.62 -7.55
CA GLN A 51 4.50 9.87 -7.42
C GLN A 51 5.10 10.01 -6.02
N ARG A 52 6.24 10.67 -5.92
CA ARG A 52 6.85 11.05 -4.66
C ARG A 52 6.57 12.51 -4.36
N MET A 53 6.13 12.76 -3.13
CA MET A 53 5.88 14.09 -2.58
C MET A 53 6.88 14.37 -1.48
N THR A 54 7.35 15.61 -1.41
CA THR A 54 8.28 16.08 -0.42
C THR A 54 7.71 17.24 0.37
N LYS A 55 8.12 17.34 1.63
CA LYS A 55 7.77 18.44 2.54
C LYS A 55 8.90 18.67 3.53
N SER A 56 9.19 19.91 3.89
CA SER A 56 10.09 20.21 5.00
C SER A 56 9.53 19.62 6.31
N PHE A 57 10.38 18.98 7.11
CA PHE A 57 10.00 18.39 8.38
C PHE A 57 11.17 18.45 9.36
N GLU A 58 11.14 19.41 10.28
CA GLU A 58 12.19 19.66 11.27
C GLU A 58 11.88 19.06 12.64
N SER A 59 10.66 18.55 12.84
CA SER A 59 10.24 17.97 14.10
C SER A 59 10.85 16.58 14.34
N ASN A 60 10.74 16.11 15.57
CA ASN A 60 11.21 14.77 15.92
C ASN A 60 10.43 13.69 15.14
N PRO A 61 11.12 12.80 14.41
CA PRO A 61 10.46 11.72 13.65
C PRO A 61 9.55 10.83 14.49
N LEU A 62 9.82 10.65 15.78
CA LEU A 62 8.94 9.89 16.68
C LEU A 62 7.61 10.62 16.92
N SER A 63 7.58 11.94 16.86
CA SER A 63 6.33 12.73 16.93
C SER A 63 5.44 12.40 15.73
N LEU A 64 6.00 12.30 14.52
CA LEU A 64 5.25 11.84 13.33
C LEU A 64 4.64 10.45 13.56
N TYR A 65 5.42 9.50 14.07
CA TYR A 65 4.91 8.15 14.35
C TYR A 65 3.74 8.18 15.34
N ARG A 66 3.87 8.94 16.44
CA ARG A 66 2.83 9.05 17.47
C ARG A 66 1.55 9.67 16.92
N THR A 67 1.68 10.72 16.13
CA THR A 67 0.53 11.38 15.48
C THR A 67 -0.13 10.46 14.46
N LEU A 68 0.67 9.81 13.60
CA LEU A 68 0.17 8.86 12.60
C LEU A 68 -0.58 7.69 13.26
N ARG A 69 -0.05 7.15 14.36
CA ARG A 69 -0.70 6.10 15.15
C ARG A 69 -2.05 6.53 15.74
N SER A 70 -2.17 7.79 16.12
CA SER A 70 -3.42 8.34 16.67
C SER A 70 -4.47 8.61 15.58
N LEU A 71 -4.05 9.15 14.43
CA LEU A 71 -4.94 9.55 13.35
C LEU A 71 -5.35 8.40 12.44
N ASN A 72 -4.43 7.50 12.16
CA ASN A 72 -4.63 6.42 11.18
C ASN A 72 -3.98 5.12 11.63
N PRO A 73 -4.49 4.50 12.73
CA PRO A 73 -3.98 3.22 13.17
C PRO A 73 -4.15 2.17 12.07
N SER A 74 -3.11 1.36 11.88
CA SER A 74 -3.06 0.31 10.88
C SER A 74 -2.49 -0.98 11.48
N PRO A 75 -2.75 -2.16 10.90
CA PRO A 75 -2.25 -3.42 11.42
C PRO A 75 -0.72 -3.47 11.53
N TYR A 76 -0.02 -2.77 10.64
CA TYR A 76 1.44 -2.74 10.60
C TYR A 76 1.94 -1.32 10.81
N MET A 77 2.18 -0.98 12.07
CA MET A 77 2.79 0.30 12.49
C MET A 77 4.27 0.08 12.76
N PHE A 78 5.13 0.90 12.16
CA PHE A 78 6.58 0.75 12.34
C PHE A 78 7.31 2.09 12.36
N PHE A 79 8.42 2.08 13.09
CA PHE A 79 9.36 3.17 13.21
C PHE A 79 10.78 2.60 13.20
N TYR A 80 11.54 2.89 12.16
CA TYR A 80 12.93 2.47 12.04
C TYR A 80 13.86 3.70 12.03
N HIS A 81 14.92 3.64 12.83
CA HIS A 81 16.04 4.55 12.77
C HIS A 81 17.20 3.85 12.07
N MET A 82 17.48 4.26 10.84
CA MET A 82 18.46 3.63 9.95
C MET A 82 19.81 4.36 9.91
N GLY A 83 20.15 5.05 10.98
CA GLY A 83 21.38 5.83 11.10
C GLY A 83 21.21 7.25 10.56
N ASP A 84 21.24 7.42 9.25
CA ASP A 84 21.13 8.74 8.58
C ASP A 84 19.70 9.14 8.19
N HIS A 85 18.73 8.24 8.37
CA HIS A 85 17.32 8.50 8.05
C HIS A 85 16.38 7.68 8.93
N TYR A 86 15.09 8.05 8.88
CA TYR A 86 14.02 7.35 9.58
C TYR A 86 13.00 6.84 8.58
N VAL A 87 12.40 5.67 8.86
CA VAL A 87 11.29 5.11 8.12
C VAL A 87 10.11 4.97 9.06
N VAL A 88 9.02 5.68 8.77
CA VAL A 88 7.82 5.74 9.61
C VAL A 88 6.62 5.34 8.78
N GLY A 89 5.89 4.31 9.19
CA GLY A 89 4.79 3.81 8.39
C GLY A 89 3.61 3.25 9.18
N ALA A 90 2.48 3.18 8.48
CA ALA A 90 1.21 2.64 8.93
C ALA A 90 0.58 1.83 7.79
N SER A 91 1.18 0.67 7.48
CA SER A 91 0.72 -0.16 6.37
C SER A 91 -0.56 -0.93 6.72
N PRO A 92 -1.57 -0.90 5.86
CA PRO A 92 -2.78 -1.68 6.05
C PRO A 92 -2.69 -3.09 5.47
N GLU A 93 -1.66 -3.41 4.68
CA GLU A 93 -1.68 -4.56 3.78
C GLU A 93 -0.50 -5.51 4.00
N ILE A 94 -0.82 -6.79 4.14
CA ILE A 94 0.16 -7.88 4.21
C ILE A 94 0.76 -8.09 2.81
N LEU A 95 2.10 -8.21 2.74
CA LEU A 95 2.75 -8.76 1.55
C LEU A 95 2.63 -10.29 1.54
N VAL A 96 3.14 -10.93 2.59
CA VAL A 96 3.07 -12.38 2.77
C VAL A 96 3.39 -12.76 4.22
N THR A 97 2.77 -13.83 4.71
CA THR A 97 3.14 -14.46 5.97
C THR A 97 3.53 -15.91 5.76
N LEU A 98 4.41 -16.41 6.61
CA LEU A 98 4.72 -17.82 6.80
C LEU A 98 4.59 -18.12 8.28
N VAL A 99 3.68 -19.04 8.65
CA VAL A 99 3.50 -19.49 10.02
C VAL A 99 3.54 -21.03 10.02
N GLY A 100 4.56 -21.59 10.63
CA GLY A 100 4.87 -23.01 10.48
C GLY A 100 5.11 -23.37 9.01
N GLU A 101 4.26 -24.20 8.42
CA GLU A 101 4.31 -24.56 6.99
C GLU A 101 3.31 -23.76 6.13
N LYS A 102 2.51 -22.89 6.71
CA LYS A 102 1.44 -22.18 6.01
C LYS A 102 1.91 -20.84 5.47
N VAL A 103 1.91 -20.70 4.15
CA VAL A 103 2.10 -19.44 3.42
C VAL A 103 0.74 -18.79 3.20
N THR A 104 0.61 -17.51 3.51
CA THR A 104 -0.63 -16.76 3.31
C THR A 104 -0.36 -15.44 2.61
N VAL A 105 -1.16 -15.15 1.58
CA VAL A 105 -1.26 -13.84 0.93
C VAL A 105 -2.71 -13.37 1.04
N ARG A 106 -2.89 -12.09 1.30
CA ARG A 106 -4.23 -11.55 1.57
C ARG A 106 -4.51 -10.33 0.71
N PRO A 107 -4.93 -10.52 -0.56
CA PRO A 107 -5.28 -9.41 -1.44
C PRO A 107 -6.48 -8.63 -0.89
N ILE A 108 -6.33 -7.32 -0.92
CA ILE A 108 -7.34 -6.33 -0.51
C ILE A 108 -7.56 -5.39 -1.69
N ALA A 109 -8.80 -5.28 -2.15
CA ALA A 109 -9.19 -4.37 -3.22
C ALA A 109 -10.62 -3.88 -3.01
N GLY A 110 -11.02 -2.88 -3.78
CA GLY A 110 -12.31 -2.25 -3.63
C GLY A 110 -12.44 -1.46 -2.34
N THR A 111 -13.05 -0.31 -2.41
CA THR A 111 -13.19 0.56 -1.23
C THR A 111 -14.53 1.28 -1.24
N ARG A 112 -15.22 1.27 -0.11
CA ARG A 112 -16.35 2.14 0.16
C ARG A 112 -16.17 2.78 1.55
N PRO A 113 -16.69 3.98 1.78
CA PRO A 113 -16.72 4.59 3.11
C PRO A 113 -17.58 3.78 4.06
N ARG A 114 -17.42 4.02 5.36
CA ARG A 114 -18.38 3.54 6.37
C ARG A 114 -19.65 4.36 6.31
N GLY A 115 -20.78 3.70 6.51
CA GLY A 115 -22.08 4.35 6.66
C GLY A 115 -22.23 5.09 7.98
N LYS A 116 -23.24 5.96 8.07
CA LYS A 116 -23.61 6.64 9.33
C LYS A 116 -24.26 5.68 10.32
N ASP A 117 -24.86 4.62 9.82
CA ASP A 117 -25.55 3.60 10.56
C ASP A 117 -25.40 2.21 9.87
N GLU A 118 -25.90 1.16 10.51
CA GLU A 118 -25.83 -0.21 9.99
C GLU A 118 -26.57 -0.40 8.64
N ALA A 119 -27.63 0.38 8.39
CA ALA A 119 -28.40 0.27 7.15
C ALA A 119 -27.63 0.86 5.97
N GLU A 120 -26.98 2.00 6.16
CA GLU A 120 -26.11 2.62 5.16
C GLU A 120 -24.83 1.78 4.92
N ASP A 121 -24.24 1.21 5.99
CA ASP A 121 -23.12 0.24 5.87
C ASP A 121 -23.52 -0.97 5.01
N ALA A 122 -24.69 -1.55 5.27
CA ALA A 122 -25.21 -2.68 4.49
C ALA A 122 -25.48 -2.32 3.01
N GLN A 123 -25.88 -1.08 2.73
CA GLN A 123 -26.05 -0.60 1.37
C GLN A 123 -24.71 -0.47 0.66
N PHE A 124 -23.69 0.14 1.28
CA PHE A 124 -22.35 0.26 0.71
C PHE A 124 -21.68 -1.11 0.48
N GLU A 125 -21.92 -2.08 1.36
CA GLU A 125 -21.47 -3.45 1.19
C GLU A 125 -22.06 -4.10 -0.06
N LYS A 126 -23.39 -3.97 -0.25
CA LYS A 126 -24.08 -4.46 -1.45
C LYS A 126 -23.59 -3.77 -2.72
N ASP A 127 -23.43 -2.46 -2.69
CA ASP A 127 -22.95 -1.66 -3.82
C ASP A 127 -21.52 -2.07 -4.20
N LEU A 128 -20.67 -2.31 -3.21
CA LEU A 128 -19.29 -2.75 -3.44
C LEU A 128 -19.23 -4.14 -4.09
N LEU A 129 -20.01 -5.10 -3.58
CA LEU A 129 -20.08 -6.46 -4.12
C LEU A 129 -20.85 -6.55 -5.45
N ALA A 130 -21.63 -5.54 -5.80
CA ALA A 130 -22.33 -5.46 -7.08
C ALA A 130 -21.54 -4.70 -8.17
N ASP A 131 -20.43 -4.05 -7.81
CA ASP A 131 -19.62 -3.28 -8.73
C ASP A 131 -18.72 -4.21 -9.58
N PRO A 132 -19.00 -4.39 -10.89
CA PRO A 132 -18.25 -5.34 -11.71
C PRO A 132 -16.78 -4.97 -11.89
N LYS A 133 -16.43 -3.68 -11.78
CA LYS A 133 -15.05 -3.21 -11.87
C LYS A 133 -14.25 -3.61 -10.64
N GLU A 134 -14.80 -3.34 -9.45
CA GLU A 134 -14.15 -3.70 -8.17
C GLU A 134 -13.98 -5.22 -8.04
N ILE A 135 -14.99 -5.99 -8.47
CA ILE A 135 -14.92 -7.46 -8.50
C ILE A 135 -13.84 -7.95 -9.48
N ALA A 136 -13.77 -7.37 -10.69
CA ALA A 136 -12.77 -7.77 -11.68
C ALA A 136 -11.34 -7.48 -11.21
N GLU A 137 -11.12 -6.31 -10.60
CA GLU A 137 -9.83 -5.95 -9.98
C GLU A 137 -9.48 -6.92 -8.85
N HIS A 138 -10.43 -7.24 -7.99
CA HIS A 138 -10.21 -8.16 -6.87
C HIS A 138 -9.88 -9.59 -7.35
N VAL A 139 -10.58 -10.10 -8.36
CA VAL A 139 -10.29 -11.41 -8.99
C VAL A 139 -8.85 -11.42 -9.53
N GLN A 140 -8.43 -10.36 -10.21
CA GLN A 140 -7.07 -10.24 -10.74
C GLN A 140 -6.02 -10.30 -9.62
N LEU A 141 -6.23 -9.58 -8.51
CA LEU A 141 -5.31 -9.58 -7.37
C LEU A 141 -5.30 -10.93 -6.64
N MET A 142 -6.45 -11.58 -6.53
CA MET A 142 -6.57 -12.92 -5.97
C MET A 142 -5.81 -13.96 -6.82
N ASP A 143 -5.92 -13.90 -8.14
CA ASP A 143 -5.18 -14.78 -9.05
C ASP A 143 -3.67 -14.51 -8.99
N LEU A 144 -3.26 -13.26 -8.85
CA LEU A 144 -1.86 -12.89 -8.63
C LEU A 144 -1.34 -13.50 -7.32
N GLY A 145 -2.11 -13.41 -6.23
CA GLY A 145 -1.81 -14.06 -4.95
C GLY A 145 -1.71 -15.59 -5.07
N ARG A 146 -2.62 -16.23 -5.81
CA ARG A 146 -2.56 -17.68 -6.10
C ARG A 146 -1.28 -18.05 -6.85
N ASN A 147 -0.86 -17.22 -7.80
CA ASN A 147 0.37 -17.41 -8.56
C ASN A 147 1.60 -17.31 -7.64
N ASP A 148 1.66 -16.27 -6.81
CA ASP A 148 2.79 -16.03 -5.91
C ASP A 148 2.94 -17.17 -4.88
N VAL A 149 1.83 -17.58 -4.24
CA VAL A 149 1.81 -18.73 -3.32
C VAL A 149 2.18 -20.03 -4.06
N GLY A 150 1.66 -20.23 -5.28
CA GLY A 150 1.88 -21.44 -6.07
C GLY A 150 3.35 -21.70 -6.43
N ARG A 151 4.17 -20.66 -6.51
CA ARG A 151 5.63 -20.82 -6.74
C ARG A 151 6.33 -21.59 -5.62
N VAL A 152 5.89 -21.39 -4.38
CA VAL A 152 6.53 -21.96 -3.18
C VAL A 152 5.70 -23.04 -2.49
N ALA A 153 4.43 -23.17 -2.80
CA ALA A 153 3.54 -24.15 -2.19
C ALA A 153 3.65 -25.54 -2.81
N LYS A 154 3.43 -26.59 -2.02
CA LYS A 154 3.26 -27.97 -2.48
C LYS A 154 2.12 -28.03 -3.48
N THR A 155 2.27 -28.84 -4.54
CA THR A 155 1.23 -29.00 -5.57
C THR A 155 -0.10 -29.45 -4.97
N GLY A 156 -1.19 -28.80 -5.35
CA GLY A 156 -2.54 -29.11 -4.86
C GLY A 156 -2.88 -28.53 -3.47
N THR A 157 -2.01 -27.72 -2.85
CA THR A 157 -2.27 -27.13 -1.52
C THR A 157 -2.68 -25.66 -1.57
N VAL A 158 -2.65 -25.03 -2.74
CA VAL A 158 -3.08 -23.62 -2.89
C VAL A 158 -4.60 -23.58 -2.88
N ASN A 159 -5.16 -22.89 -1.88
CA ASN A 159 -6.59 -22.74 -1.68
C ASN A 159 -6.94 -21.27 -1.41
N VAL A 160 -8.11 -20.86 -1.87
CA VAL A 160 -8.77 -19.62 -1.44
C VAL A 160 -9.67 -19.98 -0.27
N THR A 161 -9.29 -19.62 0.94
CA THR A 161 -10.02 -19.97 2.18
C THR A 161 -11.15 -19.01 2.47
N ASP A 162 -10.90 -17.70 2.18
CA ASP A 162 -11.93 -16.67 2.18
C ASP A 162 -11.96 -16.04 0.79
N SER A 163 -13.15 -15.88 0.22
CA SER A 163 -13.32 -15.32 -1.11
C SER A 163 -14.28 -14.16 -1.10
N MET A 164 -13.78 -12.96 -1.43
CA MET A 164 -14.56 -11.74 -1.59
C MET A 164 -15.43 -11.41 -0.39
N ILE A 165 -14.90 -11.55 0.82
CA ILE A 165 -15.59 -11.11 2.04
C ILE A 165 -15.42 -9.61 2.23
N ILE A 166 -16.40 -8.97 2.86
CA ILE A 166 -16.29 -7.57 3.27
C ILE A 166 -15.67 -7.46 4.65
N GLU A 167 -14.58 -6.72 4.74
CA GLU A 167 -14.00 -6.32 6.02
C GLU A 167 -14.24 -4.84 6.29
N LYS A 168 -14.76 -4.57 7.47
CA LYS A 168 -15.10 -3.22 7.94
C LYS A 168 -14.01 -2.70 8.86
N TYR A 169 -13.38 -1.60 8.44
CA TYR A 169 -12.40 -0.85 9.21
C TYR A 169 -13.04 0.42 9.82
N SER A 170 -12.26 1.23 10.51
CA SER A 170 -12.78 2.43 11.18
C SER A 170 -13.45 3.43 10.24
N HIS A 171 -12.92 3.61 9.04
CA HIS A 171 -13.36 4.65 8.09
C HIS A 171 -13.78 4.12 6.72
N VAL A 172 -13.41 2.89 6.40
CA VAL A 172 -13.65 2.26 5.10
C VAL A 172 -14.01 0.79 5.25
N MET A 173 -14.57 0.20 4.20
CA MET A 173 -14.70 -1.24 4.02
C MET A 173 -14.04 -1.66 2.72
N HIS A 174 -13.52 -2.89 2.69
CA HIS A 174 -12.82 -3.46 1.56
C HIS A 174 -13.33 -4.86 1.22
N ILE A 175 -13.15 -5.26 -0.04
CA ILE A 175 -13.23 -6.67 -0.44
C ILE A 175 -11.89 -7.33 -0.11
N VAL A 176 -11.94 -8.44 0.59
CA VAL A 176 -10.76 -9.20 1.02
C VAL A 176 -10.90 -10.66 0.63
N SER A 177 -9.83 -11.25 0.16
CA SER A 177 -9.71 -12.70 -0.01
C SER A 177 -8.48 -13.21 0.71
N ASN A 178 -8.47 -14.50 1.03
CA ASN A 178 -7.35 -15.15 1.69
C ASN A 178 -6.86 -16.32 0.84
N VAL A 179 -5.59 -16.30 0.46
CA VAL A 179 -4.96 -17.35 -0.34
C VAL A 179 -3.90 -18.02 0.50
N GLU A 180 -4.03 -19.32 0.69
CA GLU A 180 -3.13 -20.12 1.52
C GLU A 180 -2.50 -21.26 0.72
N GLY A 181 -1.33 -21.69 1.17
CA GLY A 181 -0.65 -22.87 0.64
C GLY A 181 0.36 -23.45 1.64
N THR A 182 0.65 -24.74 1.52
CA THR A 182 1.68 -25.39 2.34
C THR A 182 3.04 -25.25 1.63
N ILE A 183 4.04 -24.68 2.31
CA ILE A 183 5.38 -24.48 1.73
C ILE A 183 6.03 -25.80 1.30
N LYS A 184 6.73 -25.81 0.17
CA LYS A 184 7.53 -26.95 -0.28
C LYS A 184 8.67 -27.25 0.70
N ASN A 185 9.01 -28.53 0.84
CA ASN A 185 10.15 -28.93 1.64
C ASN A 185 11.44 -28.25 1.13
N LYS A 186 12.33 -27.86 2.05
CA LYS A 186 13.61 -27.20 1.81
C LYS A 186 13.53 -25.73 1.39
N LEU A 187 12.36 -25.14 1.24
CA LEU A 187 12.22 -23.70 1.08
C LEU A 187 12.15 -23.01 2.45
N SER A 188 12.60 -21.77 2.48
CA SER A 188 12.66 -20.92 3.66
C SER A 188 11.71 -19.72 3.54
N ALA A 189 11.55 -18.97 4.63
CA ALA A 189 10.81 -17.70 4.62
C ALA A 189 11.36 -16.71 3.57
N ILE A 190 12.68 -16.71 3.34
CA ILE A 190 13.29 -15.86 2.30
C ILE A 190 12.87 -16.29 0.89
N ASP A 191 12.69 -17.58 0.63
CA ASP A 191 12.20 -18.05 -0.66
C ASP A 191 10.72 -17.64 -0.87
N VAL A 192 9.93 -17.69 0.21
CA VAL A 192 8.54 -17.18 0.20
C VAL A 192 8.51 -15.68 -0.10
N LEU A 193 9.35 -14.88 0.56
CA LEU A 193 9.46 -13.45 0.30
C LEU A 193 9.85 -13.17 -1.16
N LYS A 194 10.86 -13.85 -1.69
CA LYS A 194 11.31 -13.70 -3.10
C LYS A 194 10.20 -14.04 -4.11
N ALA A 195 9.38 -15.03 -3.82
CA ALA A 195 8.29 -15.44 -4.70
C ALA A 195 7.13 -14.43 -4.74
N SER A 196 6.86 -13.76 -3.62
CA SER A 196 5.75 -12.82 -3.45
C SER A 196 6.12 -11.38 -3.80
N PHE A 197 7.40 -11.02 -3.75
CA PHE A 197 7.89 -9.67 -3.96
C PHE A 197 8.12 -9.35 -5.45
N PRO A 198 7.80 -8.11 -5.89
CA PRO A 198 6.97 -7.13 -5.21
C PRO A 198 5.47 -7.53 -5.21
N ALA A 199 4.69 -6.95 -4.30
CA ALA A 199 3.25 -7.18 -4.28
C ALA A 199 2.58 -6.71 -5.58
N GLY A 200 1.57 -7.46 -6.03
CA GLY A 200 0.81 -7.10 -7.23
C GLY A 200 0.05 -5.79 -7.11
N THR A 201 -0.46 -5.51 -5.91
CA THR A 201 -1.19 -4.28 -5.57
C THR A 201 -0.37 -2.99 -5.66
N VAL A 202 0.95 -3.10 -5.78
CA VAL A 202 1.86 -1.95 -5.98
C VAL A 202 2.74 -2.08 -7.22
N SER A 203 2.59 -3.14 -8.01
CA SER A 203 3.31 -3.34 -9.28
C SER A 203 2.35 -3.43 -10.45
N GLY A 204 1.74 -4.55 -10.68
CA GLY A 204 0.78 -4.78 -11.77
C GLY A 204 0.82 -6.20 -12.34
N ALA A 205 0.12 -6.40 -13.43
CA ALA A 205 -0.03 -7.70 -14.10
C ALA A 205 0.09 -7.57 -15.63
N PRO A 206 0.95 -8.37 -16.30
CA PRO A 206 1.96 -9.28 -15.75
C PRO A 206 3.07 -8.55 -14.99
N LYS A 207 3.53 -9.11 -13.86
CA LYS A 207 4.39 -8.43 -12.87
C LYS A 207 5.70 -7.89 -13.45
N VAL A 208 6.42 -8.68 -14.26
CA VAL A 208 7.72 -8.27 -14.84
C VAL A 208 7.53 -7.09 -15.79
N ARG A 209 6.58 -7.19 -16.70
CA ARG A 209 6.30 -6.12 -17.67
C ARG A 209 5.82 -4.84 -16.98
N ALA A 210 4.99 -4.98 -15.95
CA ALA A 210 4.59 -3.84 -15.12
C ALA A 210 5.79 -3.13 -14.48
N MET A 211 6.76 -3.87 -13.93
CA MET A 211 7.99 -3.30 -13.37
C MET A 211 8.87 -2.59 -14.41
N GLU A 212 8.95 -3.12 -15.63
CA GLU A 212 9.65 -2.45 -16.73
C GLU A 212 9.02 -1.09 -17.07
N ILE A 213 7.68 -1.06 -17.18
CA ILE A 213 6.92 0.17 -17.45
C ILE A 213 7.04 1.17 -16.30
N ILE A 214 6.98 0.71 -15.05
CA ILE A 214 7.21 1.56 -13.87
C ILE A 214 8.60 2.21 -13.94
N ASN A 215 9.64 1.42 -14.24
CA ASN A 215 11.01 1.94 -14.34
C ASN A 215 11.21 2.89 -15.53
N GLU A 216 10.42 2.77 -16.60
CA GLU A 216 10.41 3.64 -17.75
C GLU A 216 9.74 4.98 -17.47
N LEU A 217 8.59 4.95 -16.77
CA LEU A 217 7.69 6.10 -16.65
C LEU A 217 7.88 6.91 -15.36
N GLU A 218 8.26 6.26 -14.26
CA GLU A 218 8.52 6.99 -13.01
C GLU A 218 9.86 7.71 -13.07
N ASN A 219 9.86 9.00 -12.80
CA ASN A 219 11.05 9.85 -12.83
C ASN A 219 11.97 9.69 -11.61
N THR A 220 11.50 9.00 -10.56
CA THR A 220 12.25 8.76 -9.32
C THR A 220 12.25 7.28 -8.94
N LYS A 221 13.35 6.82 -8.33
CA LYS A 221 13.42 5.46 -7.79
C LYS A 221 12.54 5.32 -6.56
N ARG A 222 11.82 4.22 -6.44
CA ARG A 222 10.86 3.99 -5.34
C ARG A 222 11.48 3.90 -3.96
N GLY A 223 12.72 3.42 -3.85
CA GLY A 223 13.38 3.27 -2.55
C GLY A 223 12.60 2.35 -1.62
N VAL A 224 12.13 2.89 -0.49
CA VAL A 224 11.35 2.14 0.51
C VAL A 224 9.92 1.87 0.04
N TYR A 225 9.33 2.75 -0.75
CA TYR A 225 7.96 2.61 -1.24
C TYR A 225 7.77 1.32 -2.03
N SER A 226 6.67 0.63 -1.82
CA SER A 226 6.33 -0.69 -2.37
C SER A 226 7.29 -1.83 -1.99
N GLY A 227 8.16 -1.57 -1.03
CA GLY A 227 9.06 -2.56 -0.45
C GLY A 227 8.37 -3.52 0.52
N ALA A 228 9.18 -4.26 1.24
CA ALA A 228 8.76 -5.23 2.25
C ALA A 228 9.23 -4.78 3.64
N VAL A 229 8.34 -4.79 4.62
CA VAL A 229 8.60 -4.39 6.01
C VAL A 229 8.00 -5.38 6.98
N GLY A 230 8.76 -5.86 7.93
CA GLY A 230 8.29 -6.85 8.89
C GLY A 230 9.43 -7.55 9.61
N TYR A 231 9.23 -8.81 9.96
CA TYR A 231 10.21 -9.62 10.67
C TYR A 231 10.24 -11.08 10.22
N LEU A 232 11.39 -11.69 10.45
CA LEU A 232 11.60 -13.14 10.39
C LEU A 232 11.93 -13.62 11.81
N GLY A 233 11.14 -14.56 12.31
CA GLY A 233 11.33 -15.18 13.61
C GLY A 233 12.49 -16.20 13.61
N PHE A 234 13.06 -16.46 14.76
CA PHE A 234 14.08 -17.51 14.94
C PHE A 234 13.52 -18.93 14.77
N ASP A 235 12.21 -19.08 14.86
CA ASP A 235 11.45 -20.31 14.59
C ASP A 235 11.21 -20.57 13.09
N GLY A 236 11.57 -19.60 12.23
CA GLY A 236 11.36 -19.65 10.78
C GLY A 236 10.07 -19.00 10.31
N ASP A 237 9.23 -18.53 11.22
CA ASP A 237 8.03 -17.78 10.89
C ASP A 237 8.39 -16.40 10.31
N MET A 238 7.51 -15.89 9.46
CA MET A 238 7.69 -14.58 8.84
C MET A 238 6.35 -13.85 8.78
N ASN A 239 6.39 -12.55 9.10
CA ASN A 239 5.25 -11.66 8.91
C ASN A 239 5.74 -10.35 8.29
N VAL A 240 5.33 -10.10 7.03
CA VAL A 240 5.82 -8.99 6.22
C VAL A 240 4.64 -8.26 5.58
N ALA A 241 4.62 -6.95 5.75
CA ALA A 241 3.70 -6.03 5.12
C ALA A 241 4.33 -5.34 3.90
N ILE A 242 3.50 -4.74 3.06
CA ILE A 242 3.94 -3.87 1.97
C ILE A 242 4.31 -2.51 2.56
N ALA A 243 5.44 -1.94 2.18
CA ALA A 243 5.83 -0.59 2.60
C ALA A 243 5.05 0.47 1.81
N ILE A 244 3.80 0.66 2.19
CA ILE A 244 2.90 1.73 1.73
C ILE A 244 2.43 2.55 2.93
N ARG A 245 1.84 3.70 2.70
CA ARG A 245 1.51 4.63 3.80
C ARG A 245 2.74 4.88 4.70
N THR A 246 3.87 5.10 4.03
CA THR A 246 5.20 5.16 4.65
C THR A 246 5.89 6.45 4.27
N ALA A 247 6.49 7.10 5.27
CA ALA A 247 7.35 8.25 5.11
C ALA A 247 8.81 7.85 5.31
N VAL A 248 9.70 8.46 4.55
CA VAL A 248 11.13 8.51 4.83
C VAL A 248 11.46 9.93 5.27
N ILE A 249 12.19 10.09 6.38
CA ILE A 249 12.65 11.40 6.87
C ILE A 249 14.16 11.39 6.82
N LYS A 250 14.72 12.30 6.04
CA LYS A 250 16.16 12.49 5.88
C LYS A 250 16.48 13.96 5.66
N ASP A 251 17.52 14.46 6.28
CA ASP A 251 18.03 15.84 6.13
C ASP A 251 16.92 16.90 6.27
N ASN A 252 16.04 16.75 7.27
CA ASN A 252 14.88 17.59 7.55
C ASN A 252 13.84 17.65 6.41
N VAL A 253 13.85 16.65 5.52
CA VAL A 253 12.86 16.49 4.46
C VAL A 253 12.09 15.19 4.69
N LEU A 254 10.77 15.29 4.61
CA LEU A 254 9.85 14.16 4.62
C LEU A 254 9.51 13.79 3.17
N TYR A 255 9.71 12.54 2.83
CA TYR A 255 9.38 11.93 1.55
C TYR A 255 8.22 10.97 1.72
N VAL A 256 7.17 11.14 0.95
CA VAL A 256 6.00 10.25 0.91
C VAL A 256 5.74 9.85 -0.53
N GLN A 257 5.61 8.57 -0.80
CA GLN A 257 5.26 8.07 -2.13
C GLN A 257 3.94 7.33 -2.09
N ALA A 258 3.11 7.56 -3.10
CA ALA A 258 1.81 6.91 -3.26
C ALA A 258 1.51 6.69 -4.74
N GLY A 259 0.80 5.61 -5.05
CA GLY A 259 0.46 5.21 -6.40
C GLY A 259 -1.01 4.88 -6.59
N ALA A 260 -1.43 4.89 -7.85
CA ALA A 260 -2.75 4.48 -8.31
C ALA A 260 -2.64 3.36 -9.35
N GLY A 261 -3.57 2.43 -9.31
CA GLY A 261 -3.67 1.33 -10.26
C GLY A 261 -4.32 1.79 -11.56
N ILE A 262 -3.55 1.77 -12.64
CA ILE A 262 -4.00 2.22 -13.95
C ILE A 262 -4.55 1.03 -14.73
N VAL A 263 -5.79 1.16 -15.19
CA VAL A 263 -6.51 0.22 -16.07
C VAL A 263 -7.04 0.95 -17.30
N SER A 264 -7.64 0.22 -18.24
CA SER A 264 -8.08 0.78 -19.54
C SER A 264 -9.04 1.97 -19.44
N ASP A 265 -9.92 1.98 -18.45
CA ASP A 265 -10.92 3.03 -18.22
C ASP A 265 -10.46 4.09 -17.22
N SER A 266 -9.23 4.05 -16.72
CA SER A 266 -8.65 5.04 -15.83
C SER A 266 -8.70 6.45 -16.42
N LEU A 267 -9.07 7.41 -15.59
CA LEU A 267 -9.08 8.83 -15.93
C LEU A 267 -7.86 9.51 -15.29
N PRO A 268 -6.92 10.07 -16.07
CA PRO A 268 -5.65 10.61 -15.54
C PRO A 268 -5.81 11.58 -14.37
N LYS A 269 -6.84 12.42 -14.41
CA LYS A 269 -7.14 13.36 -13.33
C LYS A 269 -7.53 12.64 -12.03
N ASN A 270 -8.32 11.55 -12.13
CA ASN A 270 -8.77 10.81 -10.96
C ASN A 270 -7.60 10.05 -10.32
N GLU A 271 -6.74 9.47 -11.15
CA GLU A 271 -5.56 8.74 -10.67
C GLU A 271 -4.56 9.68 -9.97
N TRP A 272 -4.38 10.88 -10.49
CA TRP A 272 -3.60 11.93 -9.83
C TRP A 272 -4.18 12.26 -8.43
N VAL A 273 -5.47 12.52 -8.36
CA VAL A 273 -6.16 12.82 -7.08
C VAL A 273 -6.08 11.64 -6.11
N GLU A 274 -6.17 10.42 -6.61
CA GLU A 274 -6.04 9.21 -5.80
C GLU A 274 -4.67 9.12 -5.11
N THR A 275 -3.59 9.38 -5.85
CA THR A 275 -2.24 9.37 -5.25
C THR A 275 -2.10 10.42 -4.14
N GLN A 276 -2.67 11.62 -4.33
CA GLN A 276 -2.66 12.66 -3.31
C GLN A 276 -3.46 12.26 -2.07
N ASN A 277 -4.65 11.67 -2.26
CA ASN A 277 -5.49 11.20 -1.15
C ASN A 277 -4.79 10.09 -0.35
N LYS A 278 -4.07 9.19 -1.02
CA LYS A 278 -3.28 8.13 -0.37
C LYS A 278 -2.11 8.67 0.46
N ALA A 279 -1.51 9.80 0.09
CA ALA A 279 -0.45 10.46 0.86
C ALA A 279 -0.98 11.33 2.02
N LYS A 280 -2.25 11.74 1.94
CA LYS A 280 -2.85 12.76 2.81
C LYS A 280 -2.75 12.45 4.31
N ALA A 281 -2.93 11.21 4.72
CA ALA A 281 -2.87 10.82 6.14
C ALA A 281 -1.48 11.09 6.74
N ILE A 282 -0.41 10.77 6.01
CA ILE A 282 0.97 11.02 6.46
C ILE A 282 1.27 12.51 6.47
N LEU A 283 0.91 13.22 5.40
CA LEU A 283 1.14 14.66 5.28
C LEU A 283 0.42 15.42 6.39
N ARG A 284 -0.84 15.05 6.69
CA ARG A 284 -1.59 15.64 7.80
C ARG A 284 -0.98 15.31 9.16
N SER A 285 -0.49 14.08 9.33
CA SER A 285 0.21 13.69 10.56
C SER A 285 1.51 14.50 10.75
N ALA A 286 2.22 14.81 9.66
CA ALA A 286 3.41 15.63 9.71
C ALA A 286 3.10 17.08 10.11
N GLU A 287 2.00 17.64 9.63
CA GLU A 287 1.54 18.98 10.03
C GLU A 287 1.22 19.09 11.53
N LEU A 288 0.57 18.05 12.06
CA LEU A 288 0.19 18.01 13.47
C LEU A 288 1.35 17.61 14.41
N ALA A 289 2.44 17.09 13.87
CA ALA A 289 3.64 16.72 14.60
C ALA A 289 4.67 17.87 14.70
N GLN A 290 4.48 18.92 13.94
CA GLN A 290 5.26 20.17 13.99
C GLN A 290 4.72 21.11 15.07
#